data_550759444a55afd5d6fc7654d7f31322
#
_entry.id   550759444a55afd5d6fc7654d7f31322
#
_cell.length_a   1.000
_cell.length_b   1.000
_cell.length_c   1.000
_cell.angle_alpha   90.00
_cell.angle_beta   90.00
_cell.angle_gamma   90.00
#
_symmetry.space_group_name_H-M   'P 1'
#
loop_
_entity.id
_entity.type
_entity.pdbx_description
1 polymer ?
#
loop_
_entity_poly.entity_id
_entity_poly.type
_entity_poly.pdbx_seq_one_letter_code
_entity_poly.pdbx_strand_id
1 'polypeptide(L)'
;MRVLSLLAAVALSGSTAADVLTPQLADAFEKKIVLVQNHANANSGKPRSTAFSQVETNSYLKFKSGDLLPVGLTQPELTIIGAGKVSGRAIVDLDVVRQKQSTGGWLDPTSYLTGKLPVTASGRIVTWDGKGKFELESAEVSGVPIPKSFLAQMVNFFTRTPDNPKGSSIDDTFEMPANIQRIDVASGKFTVHQ
;
A
#
# COMPACT_ATOMS: atom_id res chain seq x y z
N MET A 1 -16.30 -63.68 1.73
CA MET A 1 -16.79 -62.50 2.48
C MET A 1 -15.89 -61.35 2.15
N ARG A 2 -16.40 -60.39 1.37
CA ARG A 2 -15.67 -59.19 0.95
C ARG A 2 -16.12 -58.04 1.84
N VAL A 3 -15.18 -57.46 2.62
CA VAL A 3 -15.43 -56.29 3.44
C VAL A 3 -15.00 -55.06 2.62
N LEU A 4 -15.98 -54.24 2.23
CA LEU A 4 -15.82 -53.02 1.48
C LEU A 4 -15.54 -51.89 2.46
N SER A 5 -14.30 -51.39 2.51
CA SER A 5 -13.92 -50.22 3.33
C SER A 5 -14.28 -48.96 2.55
N LEU A 6 -15.28 -48.22 3.04
CA LEU A 6 -15.68 -46.90 2.56
C LEU A 6 -14.73 -45.85 3.15
N LEU A 7 -13.82 -45.30 2.36
CA LEU A 7 -13.03 -44.11 2.72
C LEU A 7 -13.89 -42.86 2.48
N ALA A 8 -14.38 -42.24 3.55
CA ALA A 8 -15.02 -40.97 3.51
C ALA A 8 -13.93 -39.87 3.46
N ALA A 9 -13.69 -39.28 2.27
CA ALA A 9 -12.87 -38.09 2.12
C ALA A 9 -13.65 -36.90 2.61
N VAL A 10 -13.34 -36.40 3.80
CA VAL A 10 -13.82 -35.09 4.29
C VAL A 10 -13.04 -34.02 3.58
N ALA A 11 -13.64 -33.43 2.55
CA ALA A 11 -13.14 -32.19 1.94
C ALA A 11 -13.35 -31.03 2.92
N LEU A 12 -12.30 -30.62 3.64
CA LEU A 12 -12.29 -29.35 4.35
C LEU A 12 -12.31 -28.22 3.30
N SER A 13 -13.51 -27.75 2.98
CA SER A 13 -13.69 -26.48 2.27
C SER A 13 -13.28 -25.36 3.22
N GLY A 14 -12.03 -24.94 3.16
CA GLY A 14 -11.56 -23.75 3.84
C GLY A 14 -12.26 -22.52 3.28
N SER A 15 -13.36 -22.10 3.90
CA SER A 15 -13.93 -20.77 3.67
C SER A 15 -12.87 -19.77 4.13
N THR A 16 -12.25 -19.06 3.21
CA THR A 16 -11.52 -17.83 3.53
C THR A 16 -12.57 -16.82 4.02
N ALA A 17 -12.77 -16.76 5.34
CA ALA A 17 -13.57 -15.68 5.92
C ALA A 17 -12.93 -14.36 5.47
N ALA A 18 -13.71 -13.52 4.80
CA ALA A 18 -13.26 -12.17 4.47
C ALA A 18 -12.87 -11.46 5.78
N ASP A 19 -11.69 -10.91 5.83
CA ASP A 19 -11.19 -10.18 6.99
C ASP A 19 -12.16 -9.05 7.34
N VAL A 20 -12.72 -9.07 8.54
CA VAL A 20 -13.65 -8.01 8.99
C VAL A 20 -12.83 -6.81 9.43
N LEU A 21 -12.91 -5.72 8.66
CA LEU A 21 -12.24 -4.46 8.99
C LEU A 21 -13.02 -3.72 10.08
N THR A 22 -12.35 -3.32 11.15
CA THR A 22 -12.98 -2.64 12.30
C THR A 22 -12.19 -1.40 12.75
N PRO A 23 -12.87 -0.40 13.38
CA PRO A 23 -12.19 0.73 13.99
C PRO A 23 -11.18 0.31 15.08
N GLN A 24 -11.46 -0.75 15.84
CA GLN A 24 -10.57 -1.28 16.88
C GLN A 24 -9.24 -1.79 16.29
N LEU A 25 -9.29 -2.44 15.12
CA LEU A 25 -8.07 -2.86 14.41
C LEU A 25 -7.30 -1.66 13.84
N ALA A 26 -8.01 -0.61 13.41
CA ALA A 26 -7.36 0.65 13.02
C ALA A 26 -6.66 1.31 14.21
N ASP A 27 -7.27 1.32 15.41
CA ASP A 27 -6.64 1.80 16.64
C ASP A 27 -5.41 0.97 17.02
N ALA A 28 -5.49 -0.36 16.84
CA ALA A 28 -4.36 -1.25 17.10
C ALA A 28 -3.17 -0.94 16.18
N PHE A 29 -3.44 -0.71 14.90
CA PHE A 29 -2.42 -0.28 13.93
C PHE A 29 -1.76 1.04 14.34
N GLU A 30 -2.58 2.06 14.65
CA GLU A 30 -2.10 3.39 15.06
C GLU A 30 -1.23 3.32 16.33
N LYS A 31 -1.66 2.55 17.35
CA LYS A 31 -0.84 2.31 18.55
C LYS A 31 0.53 1.72 18.21
N LYS A 32 0.60 0.80 17.25
CA LYS A 32 1.87 0.22 16.80
C LYS A 32 2.75 1.26 16.10
N ILE A 33 2.17 2.16 15.28
CA ILE A 33 2.91 3.29 14.69
C ILE A 33 3.50 4.18 15.79
N VAL A 34 2.70 4.55 16.79
CA VAL A 34 3.19 5.35 17.94
C VAL A 34 4.31 4.64 18.69
N LEU A 35 4.23 3.31 18.87
CA LEU A 35 5.30 2.53 19.49
C LEU A 35 6.60 2.56 18.68
N VAL A 36 6.52 2.49 17.36
CA VAL A 36 7.68 2.60 16.45
C VAL A 36 8.29 4.01 16.56
N GLN A 37 7.48 5.06 16.54
CA GLN A 37 7.94 6.45 16.68
C GLN A 37 8.60 6.70 18.05
N ASN A 38 7.97 6.24 19.14
CA ASN A 38 8.50 6.41 20.49
C ASN A 38 9.84 5.67 20.67
N HIS A 39 9.98 4.49 20.05
CA HIS A 39 11.24 3.75 20.10
C HIS A 39 12.38 4.52 19.41
N ALA A 40 12.10 5.08 18.25
CA ALA A 40 13.04 5.93 17.52
C ALA A 40 13.48 7.15 18.35
N ASN A 41 12.51 7.83 18.99
CA ASN A 41 12.76 9.01 19.80
C ASN A 41 13.54 8.70 21.10
N ALA A 42 13.36 7.50 21.66
CA ALA A 42 14.07 7.07 22.86
C ALA A 42 15.56 6.81 22.61
N ASN A 43 15.99 6.69 21.37
CA ASN A 43 17.38 6.51 20.93
C ASN A 43 18.13 5.41 21.72
N SER A 44 17.39 4.35 22.10
CA SER A 44 17.87 3.34 23.08
C SER A 44 18.98 2.44 22.54
N GLY A 45 19.20 2.44 21.22
CA GLY A 45 20.15 1.54 20.54
C GLY A 45 19.78 0.04 20.63
N LYS A 46 18.63 -0.29 21.23
CA LYS A 46 18.17 -1.69 21.36
C LYS A 46 17.32 -2.07 20.14
N PRO A 47 17.60 -3.22 19.50
CA PRO A 47 16.80 -3.70 18.40
C PRO A 47 15.33 -3.91 18.82
N ARG A 48 14.41 -3.52 17.97
CA ARG A 48 12.98 -3.74 18.16
C ARG A 48 12.32 -4.18 16.84
N SER A 49 11.38 -5.12 16.95
CA SER A 49 10.56 -5.55 15.83
C SER A 49 9.08 -5.37 16.14
N THR A 50 8.34 -4.79 15.21
CA THR A 50 6.90 -4.56 15.35
C THR A 50 6.19 -5.13 14.12
N ALA A 51 5.27 -6.08 14.35
CA ALA A 51 4.52 -6.73 13.28
C ALA A 51 3.15 -6.06 13.06
N PHE A 52 2.78 -5.89 11.81
CA PHE A 52 1.50 -5.34 11.34
C PHE A 52 0.81 -6.38 10.46
N SER A 53 -0.45 -6.70 10.75
CA SER A 53 -1.23 -7.59 9.90
C SER A 53 -1.91 -6.82 8.75
N GLN A 54 -2.26 -7.52 7.69
CA GLN A 54 -3.02 -6.97 6.57
C GLN A 54 -4.36 -6.39 7.02
N VAL A 55 -5.06 -7.09 7.91
CA VAL A 55 -6.36 -6.64 8.40
C VAL A 55 -6.27 -5.36 9.25
N GLU A 56 -5.24 -5.22 10.10
CA GLU A 56 -4.97 -3.98 10.83
C GLU A 56 -4.65 -2.84 9.87
N THR A 57 -3.80 -3.10 8.87
CA THR A 57 -3.41 -2.12 7.85
C THR A 57 -4.63 -1.63 7.06
N ASN A 58 -5.45 -2.54 6.54
CA ASN A 58 -6.65 -2.18 5.79
C ASN A 58 -7.72 -1.51 6.65
N SER A 59 -7.81 -1.86 7.93
CA SER A 59 -8.67 -1.16 8.88
C SER A 59 -8.22 0.28 9.07
N TYR A 60 -6.92 0.52 9.25
CA TYR A 60 -6.37 1.87 9.34
C TYR A 60 -6.61 2.67 8.05
N LEU A 61 -6.34 2.08 6.90
CA LEU A 61 -6.60 2.70 5.59
C LEU A 61 -8.07 3.10 5.43
N LYS A 62 -9.00 2.27 5.90
CA LYS A 62 -10.44 2.53 5.77
C LYS A 62 -10.97 3.59 6.74
N PHE A 63 -10.51 3.57 7.99
CA PHE A 63 -11.15 4.35 9.06
C PHE A 63 -10.36 5.58 9.50
N LYS A 64 -9.04 5.66 9.20
CA LYS A 64 -8.17 6.70 9.75
C LYS A 64 -7.25 7.39 8.76
N SER A 65 -7.11 6.90 7.52
CA SER A 65 -6.15 7.45 6.56
C SER A 65 -6.69 8.64 5.75
N GLY A 66 -7.96 9.03 5.89
CA GLY A 66 -8.62 9.96 4.99
C GLY A 66 -7.84 11.22 4.66
N ASP A 67 -7.32 11.92 5.68
CA ASP A 67 -6.55 13.16 5.51
C ASP A 67 -5.11 12.94 5.03
N LEU A 68 -4.63 11.69 5.08
CA LEU A 68 -3.28 11.31 4.66
C LEU A 68 -3.24 10.85 3.21
N LEU A 69 -4.39 10.59 2.60
CA LEU A 69 -4.47 10.11 1.23
C LEU A 69 -4.26 11.25 0.24
N PRO A 70 -3.59 10.99 -0.89
CA PRO A 70 -3.54 11.93 -2.00
C PRO A 70 -4.94 12.37 -2.43
N VAL A 71 -5.02 13.61 -2.92
CA VAL A 71 -6.28 14.20 -3.40
C VAL A 71 -6.92 13.31 -4.46
N GLY A 72 -8.20 13.02 -4.31
CA GLY A 72 -8.97 12.19 -5.23
C GLY A 72 -8.79 10.68 -5.04
N LEU A 73 -7.87 10.22 -4.17
CA LEU A 73 -7.71 8.81 -3.88
C LEU A 73 -8.65 8.39 -2.76
N THR A 74 -9.45 7.35 -3.02
CA THR A 74 -10.43 6.80 -2.08
C THR A 74 -10.41 5.28 -2.06
N GLN A 75 -10.97 4.69 -1.01
CA GLN A 75 -11.08 3.23 -0.83
C GLN A 75 -9.75 2.48 -1.02
N PRO A 76 -8.65 2.92 -0.40
CA PRO A 76 -7.39 2.20 -0.52
C PRO A 76 -7.48 0.83 0.16
N GLU A 77 -6.91 -0.16 -0.49
CA GLU A 77 -6.81 -1.54 0.01
C GLU A 77 -5.41 -2.09 -0.29
N LEU A 78 -4.81 -2.78 0.67
CA LEU A 78 -3.51 -3.42 0.55
C LEU A 78 -3.64 -4.92 0.68
N THR A 79 -3.07 -5.66 -0.27
CA THR A 79 -2.86 -7.11 -0.17
C THR A 79 -1.38 -7.38 0.06
N ILE A 80 -1.07 -8.09 1.14
CA ILE A 80 0.30 -8.45 1.51
C ILE A 80 0.54 -9.91 1.08
N ILE A 81 1.17 -10.06 -0.08
CA ILE A 81 1.32 -11.36 -0.75
C ILE A 81 2.40 -12.20 -0.07
N GLY A 82 3.51 -11.57 0.34
CA GLY A 82 4.68 -12.22 0.93
C GLY A 82 5.91 -12.18 0.02
N ALA A 83 7.05 -12.61 0.54
CA ALA A 83 8.35 -12.54 -0.15
C ALA A 83 8.66 -11.13 -0.71
N GLY A 84 8.35 -10.10 0.05
CA GLY A 84 8.51 -8.70 -0.36
C GLY A 84 7.36 -8.16 -1.19
N LYS A 85 6.48 -8.99 -1.74
CA LYS A 85 5.43 -8.58 -2.69
C LYS A 85 4.19 -8.06 -1.99
N VAL A 86 3.67 -6.95 -2.56
CA VAL A 86 2.41 -6.32 -2.14
C VAL A 86 1.62 -5.91 -3.38
N SER A 87 0.30 -5.78 -3.22
CA SER A 87 -0.59 -5.20 -4.23
C SER A 87 -1.52 -4.19 -3.57
N GLY A 88 -1.58 -2.98 -4.11
CA GLY A 88 -2.49 -1.93 -3.69
C GLY A 88 -3.61 -1.74 -4.70
N ARG A 89 -4.83 -1.49 -4.21
CA ARG A 89 -5.98 -1.08 -5.02
C ARG A 89 -6.60 0.18 -4.41
N ALA A 90 -7.09 1.07 -5.25
CA ALA A 90 -7.81 2.26 -4.83
C ALA A 90 -8.75 2.75 -5.94
N ILE A 91 -9.62 3.70 -5.62
CA ILE A 91 -10.39 4.47 -6.59
C ILE A 91 -9.77 5.87 -6.68
N VAL A 92 -9.45 6.30 -7.89
CA VAL A 92 -9.01 7.69 -8.16
C VAL A 92 -10.17 8.46 -8.78
N ASP A 93 -10.60 9.52 -8.10
CA ASP A 93 -11.60 10.47 -8.57
C ASP A 93 -10.90 11.59 -9.35
N LEU A 94 -10.90 11.47 -10.68
CA LEU A 94 -10.20 12.39 -11.56
C LEU A 94 -10.85 13.78 -11.60
N ASP A 95 -12.13 13.87 -11.29
CA ASP A 95 -12.82 15.16 -11.23
C ASP A 95 -12.33 15.98 -10.03
N VAL A 96 -12.14 15.33 -8.88
CA VAL A 96 -11.55 15.94 -7.68
C VAL A 96 -10.08 16.32 -7.89
N VAL A 97 -9.30 15.43 -8.52
CA VAL A 97 -7.89 15.71 -8.87
C VAL A 97 -7.80 16.95 -9.76
N ARG A 98 -8.60 17.02 -10.83
CA ARG A 98 -8.62 18.13 -11.75
C ARG A 98 -8.99 19.46 -11.08
N GLN A 99 -9.99 19.47 -10.21
CA GLN A 99 -10.42 20.68 -9.49
C GLN A 99 -9.31 21.27 -8.60
N LYS A 100 -8.46 20.43 -8.02
CA LYS A 100 -7.42 20.87 -7.08
C LYS A 100 -6.03 21.06 -7.70
N GLN A 101 -5.74 20.41 -8.83
CA GLN A 101 -4.40 20.40 -9.43
C GLN A 101 -4.37 20.90 -10.89
N SER A 102 -5.51 21.32 -11.45
CA SER A 102 -5.55 21.83 -12.82
C SER A 102 -4.70 23.10 -12.95
N THR A 103 -3.66 23.03 -13.76
CA THR A 103 -2.87 24.20 -14.19
C THR A 103 -3.53 24.92 -15.37
N GLY A 104 -4.71 24.47 -15.83
CA GLY A 104 -5.48 25.10 -16.90
C GLY A 104 -4.85 25.02 -18.29
N GLY A 105 -3.83 24.19 -18.47
CA GLY A 105 -3.18 24.01 -19.77
C GLY A 105 -3.96 23.05 -20.68
N TRP A 106 -4.07 23.35 -21.97
CA TRP A 106 -4.72 22.49 -22.99
C TRP A 106 -3.99 21.14 -23.19
N LEU A 107 -2.75 21.01 -22.70
CA LEU A 107 -1.95 19.78 -22.70
C LEU A 107 -2.03 19.02 -21.37
N ASP A 108 -2.94 19.39 -20.46
CA ASP A 108 -3.13 18.69 -19.20
C ASP A 108 -3.70 17.29 -19.47
N PRO A 109 -2.97 16.18 -19.17
CA PRO A 109 -3.43 14.81 -19.42
C PRO A 109 -4.74 14.49 -18.69
N THR A 110 -5.05 15.21 -17.60
CA THR A 110 -6.27 15.02 -16.80
C THR A 110 -7.52 15.60 -17.47
N SER A 111 -7.36 16.49 -18.46
CA SER A 111 -8.50 17.13 -19.15
C SER A 111 -9.34 16.16 -19.97
N TYR A 112 -8.78 15.02 -20.38
CA TYR A 112 -9.45 14.01 -21.19
C TYR A 112 -10.00 12.84 -20.40
N LEU A 113 -9.61 12.73 -19.12
CA LEU A 113 -10.03 11.64 -18.22
C LEU A 113 -10.97 12.20 -17.16
N THR A 114 -12.15 11.61 -17.01
CA THR A 114 -13.17 12.02 -16.03
C THR A 114 -13.69 10.82 -15.26
N GLY A 115 -14.29 11.10 -14.10
CA GLY A 115 -14.97 10.10 -13.28
C GLY A 115 -14.04 9.35 -12.33
N LYS A 116 -14.56 8.25 -11.79
CA LYS A 116 -13.91 7.42 -10.77
C LYS A 116 -13.33 6.17 -11.40
N LEU A 117 -12.02 6.03 -11.38
CA LEU A 117 -11.31 4.93 -11.99
C LEU A 117 -10.69 4.02 -10.92
N PRO A 118 -11.00 2.72 -10.90
CA PRO A 118 -10.28 1.75 -10.11
C PRO A 118 -8.84 1.63 -10.64
N VAL A 119 -7.87 1.75 -9.74
CA VAL A 119 -6.45 1.56 -10.03
C VAL A 119 -5.91 0.44 -9.18
N THR A 120 -5.03 -0.37 -9.75
CA THR A 120 -4.31 -1.43 -9.06
C THR A 120 -2.83 -1.32 -9.41
N ALA A 121 -1.97 -1.49 -8.42
CA ALA A 121 -0.53 -1.59 -8.64
C ALA A 121 0.02 -2.71 -7.78
N SER A 122 0.92 -3.51 -8.32
CA SER A 122 1.65 -4.54 -7.58
C SER A 122 3.13 -4.44 -7.82
N GLY A 123 3.90 -4.84 -6.81
CA GLY A 123 5.34 -4.74 -6.85
C GLY A 123 5.97 -5.32 -5.59
N ARG A 124 7.26 -5.07 -5.48
CA ARG A 124 8.08 -5.55 -4.37
C ARG A 124 8.62 -4.39 -3.55
N ILE A 125 8.51 -4.49 -2.25
CA ILE A 125 9.20 -3.63 -1.30
C ILE A 125 10.57 -4.25 -1.02
N VAL A 126 11.63 -3.54 -1.36
CA VAL A 126 13.02 -3.91 -1.07
C VAL A 126 13.58 -2.92 -0.06
N THR A 127 14.14 -3.40 1.04
CA THR A 127 14.64 -2.53 2.11
C THR A 127 16.01 -2.99 2.58
N TRP A 128 16.88 -2.02 2.91
CA TRP A 128 18.25 -2.24 3.40
C TRP A 128 18.75 -1.00 4.15
N ASP A 129 19.42 -1.17 5.25
CA ASP A 129 20.19 -0.14 5.97
C ASP A 129 19.46 1.21 6.09
N GLY A 130 18.21 1.20 6.52
CA GLY A 130 17.41 2.41 6.67
C GLY A 130 16.85 2.99 5.37
N LYS A 131 17.00 2.29 4.26
CA LYS A 131 16.50 2.70 2.94
C LYS A 131 15.48 1.73 2.39
N GLY A 132 14.61 2.24 1.53
CA GLY A 132 13.63 1.42 0.84
C GLY A 132 13.47 1.82 -0.62
N LYS A 133 12.97 0.88 -1.40
CA LYS A 133 12.59 1.06 -2.80
C LYS A 133 11.34 0.23 -3.09
N PHE A 134 10.44 0.78 -3.89
CA PHE A 134 9.34 0.02 -4.46
C PHE A 134 9.65 -0.36 -5.90
N GLU A 135 9.74 -1.65 -6.17
CA GLU A 135 9.94 -2.18 -7.52
C GLU A 135 8.58 -2.52 -8.11
N LEU A 136 8.06 -1.65 -8.97
CA LEU A 136 6.79 -1.87 -9.64
C LEU A 136 6.88 -3.06 -10.60
N GLU A 137 5.99 -4.05 -10.43
CA GLU A 137 5.84 -5.21 -11.33
C GLU A 137 4.69 -5.00 -12.34
N SER A 138 3.55 -4.46 -11.88
CA SER A 138 2.40 -4.18 -12.76
C SER A 138 1.56 -3.03 -12.23
N ALA A 139 0.85 -2.37 -13.15
CA ALA A 139 -0.18 -1.39 -12.82
C ALA A 139 -1.32 -1.46 -13.83
N GLU A 140 -2.54 -1.23 -13.35
CA GLU A 140 -3.76 -1.28 -14.15
C GLU A 140 -4.69 -0.12 -13.79
N VAL A 141 -5.41 0.38 -14.78
CA VAL A 141 -6.51 1.31 -14.61
C VAL A 141 -7.76 0.69 -15.21
N SER A 142 -8.81 0.49 -14.41
CA SER A 142 -10.04 -0.19 -14.81
C SER A 142 -9.80 -1.58 -15.45
N GLY A 143 -8.80 -2.32 -14.94
CA GLY A 143 -8.41 -3.64 -15.47
C GLY A 143 -7.58 -3.60 -16.75
N VAL A 144 -7.22 -2.41 -17.25
CA VAL A 144 -6.36 -2.25 -18.44
C VAL A 144 -4.93 -2.02 -17.96
N PRO A 145 -3.97 -2.88 -18.33
CA PRO A 145 -2.57 -2.69 -17.99
C PRO A 145 -2.02 -1.38 -18.55
N ILE A 146 -1.27 -0.65 -17.73
CA ILE A 146 -0.62 0.59 -18.14
C ILE A 146 0.90 0.43 -18.16
N PRO A 147 1.59 1.00 -19.15
CA PRO A 147 3.05 0.95 -19.22
C PRO A 147 3.69 1.65 -18.02
N LYS A 148 4.82 1.09 -17.52
CA LYS A 148 5.58 1.68 -16.42
C LYS A 148 5.98 3.14 -16.71
N SER A 149 6.33 3.45 -17.95
CA SER A 149 6.70 4.82 -18.37
C SER A 149 5.57 5.83 -18.18
N PHE A 150 4.31 5.41 -18.46
CA PHE A 150 3.15 6.26 -18.22
C PHE A 150 2.90 6.47 -16.72
N LEU A 151 2.97 5.39 -15.93
CA LEU A 151 2.83 5.50 -14.48
C LEU A 151 3.94 6.36 -13.86
N ALA A 152 5.18 6.25 -14.34
CA ALA A 152 6.28 7.10 -13.89
C ALA A 152 6.02 8.60 -14.14
N GLN A 153 5.45 8.94 -15.29
CA GLN A 153 5.04 10.32 -15.58
C GLN A 153 3.92 10.79 -14.65
N MET A 154 2.93 9.94 -14.36
CA MET A 154 1.84 10.24 -13.42
C MET A 154 2.39 10.46 -12.01
N VAL A 155 3.22 9.55 -11.49
CA VAL A 155 3.86 9.70 -10.17
C VAL A 155 4.66 10.99 -10.10
N ASN A 156 5.49 11.27 -11.11
CA ASN A 156 6.25 12.49 -11.18
C ASN A 156 5.34 13.75 -11.14
N PHE A 157 4.27 13.74 -11.91
CA PHE A 157 3.32 14.85 -11.96
C PHE A 157 2.62 15.09 -10.61
N PHE A 158 2.09 14.03 -9.98
CA PHE A 158 1.34 14.12 -8.74
C PHE A 158 2.19 14.35 -7.48
N THR A 159 3.50 14.11 -7.56
CA THR A 159 4.42 14.33 -6.43
C THR A 159 5.15 15.66 -6.48
N ARG A 160 4.86 16.51 -7.47
CA ARG A 160 5.40 17.87 -7.53
C ARG A 160 4.82 18.73 -6.43
N THR A 161 5.71 19.35 -5.68
CA THR A 161 5.39 20.32 -4.63
C THR A 161 6.31 21.52 -4.77
N PRO A 162 6.05 22.64 -4.10
CA PRO A 162 6.99 23.77 -4.06
C PRO A 162 8.39 23.34 -3.59
N ASP A 163 8.47 22.40 -2.66
CA ASP A 163 9.73 21.87 -2.12
C ASP A 163 10.36 20.78 -3.01
N ASN A 164 9.55 20.13 -3.88
CA ASN A 164 9.99 19.13 -4.85
C ASN A 164 9.44 19.44 -6.25
N PRO A 165 9.91 20.48 -6.94
CA PRO A 165 9.37 20.91 -8.23
C PRO A 165 9.59 19.90 -9.37
N LYS A 166 10.55 19.00 -9.21
CA LYS A 166 10.81 17.93 -10.19
C LYS A 166 9.91 16.72 -10.02
N GLY A 167 9.19 16.63 -8.89
CA GLY A 167 8.45 15.43 -8.51
C GLY A 167 9.37 14.25 -8.15
N SER A 168 8.78 13.12 -7.79
CA SER A 168 9.49 11.88 -7.45
C SER A 168 9.41 10.88 -8.60
N SER A 169 10.40 10.01 -8.71
CA SER A 169 10.36 8.86 -9.62
C SER A 169 9.82 7.63 -8.91
N ILE A 170 9.14 6.78 -9.64
CA ILE A 170 8.68 5.47 -9.12
C ILE A 170 9.84 4.55 -8.76
N ASP A 171 11.03 4.81 -9.32
CA ASP A 171 12.25 4.06 -9.06
C ASP A 171 13.14 4.70 -7.98
N ASP A 172 12.71 5.81 -7.37
CA ASP A 172 13.49 6.47 -6.34
C ASP A 172 13.63 5.59 -5.09
N THR A 173 14.82 5.66 -4.51
CA THR A 173 15.08 5.16 -3.16
C THR A 173 14.64 6.21 -2.15
N PHE A 174 13.98 5.81 -1.09
CA PHE A 174 13.57 6.68 0.00
C PHE A 174 14.20 6.27 1.33
N GLU A 175 14.47 7.26 2.18
CA GLU A 175 14.90 7.03 3.55
C GLU A 175 13.71 6.58 4.40
N MET A 176 13.90 5.52 5.19
CA MET A 176 12.84 5.06 6.09
C MET A 176 12.78 5.91 7.36
N PRO A 177 11.58 6.37 7.76
CA PRO A 177 11.42 7.19 8.95
C PRO A 177 11.65 6.38 10.24
N ALA A 178 11.72 7.06 11.37
CA ALA A 178 11.69 6.46 12.71
C ALA A 178 12.79 5.39 12.93
N ASN A 179 13.99 5.59 12.38
CA ASN A 179 15.13 4.68 12.51
C ASN A 179 14.82 3.24 12.05
N ILE A 180 13.86 3.07 11.15
CA ILE A 180 13.55 1.76 10.57
C ILE A 180 14.72 1.32 9.71
N GLN A 181 15.30 0.15 10.01
CA GLN A 181 16.42 -0.41 9.28
C GLN A 181 15.95 -1.32 8.15
N ARG A 182 14.85 -2.04 8.38
CA ARG A 182 14.33 -3.04 7.43
C ARG A 182 12.84 -3.28 7.63
N ILE A 183 12.15 -3.66 6.56
CA ILE A 183 10.78 -4.17 6.57
C ILE A 183 10.78 -5.56 5.94
N ASP A 184 10.36 -6.56 6.68
CA ASP A 184 10.15 -7.91 6.19
C ASP A 184 8.68 -8.11 5.83
N VAL A 185 8.40 -8.50 4.59
CA VAL A 185 7.03 -8.74 4.09
C VAL A 185 6.80 -10.23 3.95
N ALA A 186 5.94 -10.78 4.80
CA ALA A 186 5.47 -12.16 4.76
C ALA A 186 3.98 -12.19 4.36
N SER A 187 3.43 -13.36 4.03
CA SER A 187 2.01 -13.46 3.66
C SER A 187 1.10 -12.93 4.76
N GLY A 188 0.23 -11.98 4.42
CA GLY A 188 -0.75 -11.36 5.31
C GLY A 188 -0.19 -10.42 6.39
N LYS A 189 1.13 -10.14 6.42
CA LYS A 189 1.74 -9.25 7.42
C LYS A 189 3.07 -8.68 6.95
N PHE A 190 3.45 -7.54 7.54
CA PHE A 190 4.83 -7.07 7.47
C PHE A 190 5.38 -6.79 8.87
N THR A 191 6.69 -6.84 9.00
CA THR A 191 7.41 -6.57 10.26
C THR A 191 8.43 -5.46 10.03
N VAL A 192 8.33 -4.43 10.84
CA VAL A 192 9.27 -3.30 10.90
C VAL A 192 10.36 -3.62 11.91
N HIS A 193 11.63 -3.44 11.52
CA HIS A 193 12.81 -3.62 12.36
C HIS A 193 13.52 -2.28 12.52
N GLN A 194 13.78 -1.92 13.76
CA GLN A 194 14.52 -0.73 14.20
C GLN A 194 15.80 -1.12 14.91
#